data_470312fce1f94665eea715aeca84b028
#
_entry.id   470312fce1f94665eea715aeca84b028
#
_cell.length_a   1.000
_cell.length_b   1.000
_cell.length_c   1.000
_cell.angle_alpha   90.00
_cell.angle_beta   90.00
_cell.angle_gamma   90.00
#
_symmetry.space_group_name_H-M   'P 1'
#
loop_
_entity.id
_entity.type
_entity.pdbx_description
1 polymer ?
#
loop_
_entity_poly.entity_id
_entity_poly.type
_entity_poly.pdbx_seq_one_letter_code
_entity_poly.pdbx_strand_id
1 'polypeptide(L)'
;WQDSGGLGGMMLMSGLIFDGLSMLEGLGRGWDWRQCGGAIVTQCRNASDILTSLLPEEQLVSTHGRNLIRYQVAMAWQLDFQLRNFYHYDLRRFQDYLLENLGLEPTTTLRQLGQARASEVRKLYENKSIDARGREQLMNVANATVDAIGGLERIRNTPLPASYDVFVRMLSWIFGFQLLLNFKMDGTSVVGSITGITLFLGFLMAERIGAYVEGPFDGDGSTFALPLNAICLTISRDLLGNETDSCLHHFSKDPVRWT
;
A
#
# COMPACT_ATOMS: atom_id res chain seq x y z
N TRP A 1 31.65 -40.70 15.41
CA TRP A 1 30.90 -40.69 14.13
C TRP A 1 29.38 -40.73 14.30
N GLN A 2 28.89 -40.74 15.54
CA GLN A 2 27.43 -40.75 15.84
C GLN A 2 26.83 -39.36 16.10
N ASP A 3 27.63 -38.28 16.19
CA ASP A 3 27.17 -36.93 16.52
C ASP A 3 26.89 -36.01 15.32
N SER A 4 27.19 -36.48 14.09
CA SER A 4 26.98 -35.65 12.88
C SER A 4 25.49 -35.44 12.55
N GLY A 5 24.63 -36.35 12.96
CA GLY A 5 23.17 -36.24 12.75
C GLY A 5 22.51 -35.16 13.61
N GLY A 6 23.02 -34.94 14.82
CA GLY A 6 22.51 -33.92 15.75
C GLY A 6 22.82 -32.50 15.30
N LEU A 7 24.04 -32.25 14.84
CA LEU A 7 24.47 -30.92 14.37
C LEU A 7 23.75 -30.53 13.06
N GLY A 8 23.62 -31.47 12.10
CA GLY A 8 22.89 -31.24 10.86
C GLY A 8 21.41 -30.95 11.09
N GLY A 9 20.77 -31.67 12.01
CA GLY A 9 19.38 -31.43 12.41
C GLY A 9 19.16 -30.07 13.11
N MET A 10 20.07 -29.67 14.02
CA MET A 10 20.02 -28.36 14.66
C MET A 10 20.19 -27.21 13.65
N MET A 11 21.09 -27.35 12.69
CA MET A 11 21.29 -26.33 11.64
C MET A 11 20.10 -26.22 10.71
N LEU A 12 19.51 -27.35 10.31
CA LEU A 12 18.27 -27.37 9.54
C LEU A 12 17.12 -26.64 10.25
N MET A 13 16.95 -26.93 11.53
CA MET A 13 15.92 -26.25 12.34
C MET A 13 16.17 -24.76 12.47
N SER A 14 17.43 -24.33 12.64
CA SER A 14 17.74 -22.90 12.71
C SER A 14 17.48 -22.19 11.38
N GLY A 15 17.85 -22.80 10.23
CA GLY A 15 17.53 -22.25 8.90
C GLY A 15 16.04 -22.08 8.67
N LEU A 16 15.24 -23.13 8.98
CA LEU A 16 13.78 -23.08 8.88
C LEU A 16 13.16 -21.99 9.80
N ILE A 17 13.70 -21.81 10.99
CA ILE A 17 13.25 -20.78 11.92
C ILE A 17 13.54 -19.38 11.35
N PHE A 18 14.74 -19.14 10.83
CA PHE A 18 15.10 -17.82 10.27
C PHE A 18 14.32 -17.49 9.01
N ASP A 19 14.18 -18.42 8.07
CA ASP A 19 13.35 -18.22 6.86
C ASP A 19 11.87 -18.04 7.23
N GLY A 20 11.38 -18.80 8.22
CA GLY A 20 10.03 -18.65 8.75
C GLY A 20 9.80 -17.30 9.41
N LEU A 21 10.75 -16.78 10.18
CA LEU A 21 10.66 -15.46 10.80
C LEU A 21 10.66 -14.34 9.75
N SER A 22 11.53 -14.42 8.75
CA SER A 22 11.57 -13.45 7.65
C SER A 22 10.25 -13.43 6.86
N MET A 23 9.69 -14.59 6.57
CA MET A 23 8.40 -14.72 5.90
C MET A 23 7.26 -14.17 6.76
N LEU A 24 7.25 -14.44 8.07
CA LEU A 24 6.24 -13.92 9.00
C LEU A 24 6.30 -12.40 9.11
N GLU A 25 7.50 -11.81 9.12
CA GLU A 25 7.68 -10.35 9.16
C GLU A 25 7.19 -9.71 7.86
N GLY A 26 7.52 -10.27 6.70
CA GLY A 26 6.98 -9.83 5.41
C GLY A 26 5.46 -9.92 5.35
N LEU A 27 4.88 -11.03 5.81
CA LEU A 27 3.42 -11.21 5.87
C LEU A 27 2.77 -10.22 6.85
N GLY A 28 3.40 -9.94 8.00
CA GLY A 28 2.93 -8.95 8.96
C GLY A 28 2.87 -7.56 8.35
N ARG A 29 3.93 -7.13 7.67
CA ARG A 29 3.96 -5.86 6.92
C ARG A 29 2.90 -5.85 5.81
N GLY A 30 2.74 -6.96 5.09
CA GLY A 30 1.70 -7.15 4.09
C GLY A 30 0.29 -6.99 4.66
N TRP A 31 0.04 -7.42 5.89
CA TRP A 31 -1.23 -7.22 6.58
C TRP A 31 -1.44 -5.77 6.99
N ASP A 32 -0.44 -5.14 7.59
CA ASP A 32 -0.50 -3.75 8.06
C ASP A 32 -0.83 -2.78 6.92
N TRP A 33 -0.21 -2.92 5.75
CA TRP A 33 -0.51 -2.03 4.63
C TRP A 33 -1.92 -2.26 4.05
N ARG A 34 -2.44 -3.51 4.04
CA ARG A 34 -3.83 -3.80 3.64
C ARG A 34 -4.81 -3.15 4.60
N GLN A 35 -4.54 -3.22 5.88
CA GLN A 35 -5.36 -2.59 6.90
C GLN A 35 -5.38 -1.07 6.75
N CYS A 36 -4.23 -0.42 6.58
CA CYS A 36 -4.14 1.02 6.36
C CYS A 36 -4.81 1.44 5.02
N GLY A 37 -4.61 0.70 3.94
CA GLY A 37 -5.27 0.95 2.65
C GLY A 37 -6.79 0.83 2.74
N GLY A 38 -7.30 -0.21 3.40
CA GLY A 38 -8.73 -0.39 3.68
C GLY A 38 -9.29 0.72 4.57
N ALA A 39 -8.53 1.19 5.57
CA ALA A 39 -8.93 2.30 6.42
C ALA A 39 -9.13 3.59 5.61
N ILE A 40 -8.28 3.89 4.62
CA ILE A 40 -8.45 5.07 3.75
C ILE A 40 -9.78 5.00 3.00
N VAL A 41 -10.10 3.86 2.37
CA VAL A 41 -11.40 3.67 1.69
C VAL A 41 -12.55 3.92 2.64
N THR A 42 -12.50 3.33 3.82
CA THR A 42 -13.54 3.47 4.86
C THR A 42 -13.70 4.93 5.29
N GLN A 43 -12.59 5.65 5.54
CA GLN A 43 -12.65 7.05 5.94
C GLN A 43 -13.15 7.97 4.80
N CYS A 44 -12.85 7.66 3.56
CA CYS A 44 -13.39 8.39 2.42
C CYS A 44 -14.91 8.22 2.31
N ARG A 45 -15.43 7.02 2.50
CA ARG A 45 -16.87 6.74 2.55
C ARG A 45 -17.54 7.41 3.74
N ASN A 46 -16.96 7.28 4.95
CA ASN A 46 -17.47 7.94 6.16
C ASN A 46 -17.56 9.45 5.98
N ALA A 47 -16.55 10.08 5.33
CA ALA A 47 -16.61 11.52 5.05
C ALA A 47 -17.80 11.88 4.16
N SER A 48 -18.07 11.09 3.12
CA SER A 48 -19.22 11.30 2.23
C SER A 48 -20.54 11.11 2.95
N ASP A 49 -20.66 10.03 3.76
CA ASP A 49 -21.89 9.73 4.51
C ASP A 49 -22.21 10.83 5.54
N ILE A 50 -21.19 11.30 6.25
CA ILE A 50 -21.33 12.42 7.19
C ILE A 50 -21.75 13.70 6.47
N LEU A 51 -21.11 14.04 5.34
CA LEU A 51 -21.49 15.20 4.54
C LEU A 51 -22.94 15.12 4.07
N THR A 52 -23.35 13.95 3.57
CA THR A 52 -24.73 13.71 3.13
C THR A 52 -25.73 13.82 4.27
N SER A 53 -25.33 13.43 5.49
CA SER A 53 -26.21 13.55 6.68
C SER A 53 -26.30 14.96 7.24
N LEU A 54 -25.27 15.78 7.04
CA LEU A 54 -25.20 17.13 7.60
C LEU A 54 -25.70 18.21 6.64
N LEU A 55 -25.53 18.02 5.33
CA LEU A 55 -25.84 19.01 4.32
C LEU A 55 -27.07 18.61 3.51
N PRO A 56 -28.02 19.53 3.27
CA PRO A 56 -29.10 19.30 2.29
C PRO A 56 -28.48 19.14 0.89
N GLU A 57 -29.19 18.45 0.00
CA GLU A 57 -28.72 18.11 -1.33
C GLU A 57 -28.22 19.32 -2.14
N GLU A 58 -28.91 20.45 -2.02
CA GLU A 58 -28.52 21.71 -2.66
C GLU A 58 -27.15 22.23 -2.19
N GLN A 59 -26.84 22.05 -0.91
CA GLN A 59 -25.56 22.47 -0.32
C GLN A 59 -24.46 21.43 -0.54
N LEU A 60 -24.81 20.16 -0.68
CA LEU A 60 -23.87 19.11 -1.03
C LEU A 60 -23.31 19.30 -2.46
N VAL A 61 -24.18 19.75 -3.37
CA VAL A 61 -23.82 20.11 -4.75
C VAL A 61 -23.12 21.47 -4.82
N SER A 62 -23.22 22.30 -3.77
CA SER A 62 -22.52 23.57 -3.67
C SER A 62 -21.00 23.42 -3.72
N THR A 63 -20.31 24.50 -4.04
CA THR A 63 -18.84 24.52 -4.18
C THR A 63 -18.13 23.93 -2.95
N HIS A 64 -18.58 24.25 -1.73
CA HIS A 64 -17.91 23.81 -0.50
C HIS A 64 -18.11 22.32 -0.21
N GLY A 65 -19.33 21.80 -0.34
CA GLY A 65 -19.61 20.37 -0.12
C GLY A 65 -18.87 19.51 -1.15
N ARG A 66 -18.96 19.87 -2.42
CA ARG A 66 -18.30 19.14 -3.51
C ARG A 66 -16.77 19.22 -3.43
N ASN A 67 -16.22 20.35 -3.00
CA ASN A 67 -14.78 20.48 -2.78
C ASN A 67 -14.27 19.55 -1.70
N LEU A 68 -15.00 19.36 -0.58
CA LEU A 68 -14.60 18.42 0.46
C LEU A 68 -14.48 16.99 -0.06
N ILE A 69 -15.42 16.57 -0.91
CA ILE A 69 -15.37 15.26 -1.57
C ILE A 69 -14.14 15.17 -2.50
N ARG A 70 -13.92 16.20 -3.32
CA ARG A 70 -12.76 16.26 -4.21
C ARG A 70 -11.43 16.25 -3.45
N TYR A 71 -11.34 16.91 -2.30
CA TYR A 71 -10.15 16.85 -1.44
C TYR A 71 -9.86 15.44 -0.97
N GLN A 72 -10.91 14.66 -0.59
CA GLN A 72 -10.72 13.27 -0.17
C GLN A 72 -10.15 12.42 -1.30
N VAL A 73 -10.69 12.56 -2.50
CA VAL A 73 -10.22 11.84 -3.70
C VAL A 73 -8.79 12.27 -4.06
N ALA A 74 -8.53 13.58 -4.10
CA ALA A 74 -7.21 14.11 -4.42
C ALA A 74 -6.13 13.66 -3.41
N MET A 75 -6.48 13.55 -2.12
CA MET A 75 -5.57 13.03 -1.10
C MET A 75 -5.23 11.56 -1.32
N ALA A 76 -6.21 10.74 -1.73
CA ALA A 76 -5.97 9.32 -2.03
C ALA A 76 -5.01 9.17 -3.22
N TRP A 77 -5.21 9.91 -4.30
CA TRP A 77 -4.32 9.90 -5.46
C TRP A 77 -2.93 10.46 -5.16
N GLN A 78 -2.86 11.56 -4.41
CA GLN A 78 -1.56 12.14 -4.03
C GLN A 78 -0.75 11.17 -3.16
N LEU A 79 -1.42 10.42 -2.29
CA LEU A 79 -0.78 9.38 -1.51
C LEU A 79 -0.26 8.24 -2.39
N ASP A 80 -1.06 7.78 -3.37
CA ASP A 80 -0.62 6.74 -4.32
C ASP A 80 0.66 7.15 -5.05
N PHE A 81 0.70 8.37 -5.59
CA PHE A 81 1.88 8.89 -6.28
C PHE A 81 3.08 9.12 -5.36
N GLN A 82 2.85 9.43 -4.09
CA GLN A 82 3.92 9.59 -3.10
C GLN A 82 4.49 8.23 -2.66
N LEU A 83 3.65 7.20 -2.53
CA LEU A 83 4.06 5.86 -2.12
C LEU A 83 4.76 5.10 -3.24
N ARG A 84 4.38 5.33 -4.48
CA ARG A 84 4.96 4.71 -5.66
C ARG A 84 5.89 5.69 -6.36
N ASN A 85 7.00 5.17 -6.91
CA ASN A 85 7.83 5.94 -7.83
C ASN A 85 7.35 5.83 -9.29
N PHE A 86 6.24 5.12 -9.51
CA PHE A 86 5.67 4.84 -10.81
C PHE A 86 4.18 5.17 -10.83
N TYR A 87 3.72 5.85 -11.87
CA TYR A 87 2.31 6.19 -12.07
C TYR A 87 1.97 6.21 -13.56
N HIS A 88 0.72 5.85 -13.87
CA HIS A 88 0.20 5.98 -15.23
C HIS A 88 -0.09 7.44 -15.55
N TYR A 89 0.28 7.87 -16.75
CA TYR A 89 0.09 9.25 -17.22
C TYR A 89 -1.36 9.72 -17.11
N ASP A 90 -2.32 8.89 -17.54
CA ASP A 90 -3.75 9.23 -17.49
C ASP A 90 -4.24 9.48 -16.06
N LEU A 91 -3.75 8.70 -15.10
CA LEU A 91 -4.09 8.85 -13.68
C LEU A 91 -3.49 10.14 -13.10
N ARG A 92 -2.30 10.52 -13.54
CA ARG A 92 -1.68 11.78 -13.14
C ARG A 92 -2.48 12.97 -13.69
N ARG A 93 -2.92 12.93 -14.93
CA ARG A 93 -3.79 13.97 -15.52
C ARG A 93 -5.13 14.08 -14.79
N PHE A 94 -5.70 12.97 -14.34
CA PHE A 94 -6.91 12.99 -13.52
C PHE A 94 -6.66 13.71 -12.18
N GLN A 95 -5.53 13.47 -11.54
CA GLN A 95 -5.15 14.18 -10.33
C GLN A 95 -4.97 15.69 -10.59
N ASP A 96 -4.28 16.05 -11.65
CA ASP A 96 -4.06 17.46 -12.02
C ASP A 96 -5.41 18.15 -12.28
N TYR A 97 -6.35 17.50 -12.99
CA TYR A 97 -7.72 17.99 -13.15
C TYR A 97 -8.45 18.22 -11.82
N LEU A 98 -8.31 17.31 -10.87
CA LEU A 98 -8.91 17.50 -9.54
C LEU A 98 -8.30 18.69 -8.81
N LEU A 99 -6.98 18.86 -8.87
CA LEU A 99 -6.28 19.98 -8.24
C LEU A 99 -6.65 21.32 -8.86
N GLU A 100 -6.75 21.41 -10.20
CA GLU A 100 -7.21 22.58 -10.91
C GLU A 100 -8.63 22.98 -10.49
N ASN A 101 -9.57 22.02 -10.38
CA ASN A 101 -10.92 22.28 -9.91
C ASN A 101 -10.98 22.76 -8.45
N LEU A 102 -9.97 22.44 -7.65
CA LEU A 102 -9.81 22.91 -6.28
C LEU A 102 -9.05 24.27 -6.20
N GLY A 103 -8.58 24.78 -7.33
CA GLY A 103 -7.77 25.99 -7.40
C GLY A 103 -6.36 25.81 -6.82
N LEU A 104 -5.84 24.59 -6.90
CA LEU A 104 -4.52 24.21 -6.38
C LEU A 104 -3.55 23.90 -7.51
N GLU A 105 -2.26 24.08 -7.24
CA GLU A 105 -1.20 23.76 -8.19
C GLU A 105 -0.94 22.23 -8.24
N PRO A 106 -0.50 21.68 -9.39
CA PRO A 106 -0.11 20.27 -9.52
C PRO A 106 1.01 19.83 -8.57
N THR A 107 1.78 20.78 -8.03
CA THR A 107 2.87 20.56 -7.07
C THR A 107 2.39 20.49 -5.62
N THR A 108 1.07 20.62 -5.38
CA THR A 108 0.48 20.61 -4.03
C THR A 108 0.79 19.31 -3.29
N THR A 109 1.37 19.43 -2.11
CA THR A 109 1.73 18.29 -1.26
C THR A 109 0.52 17.72 -0.54
N LEU A 110 0.61 16.46 -0.10
CA LEU A 110 -0.44 15.79 0.67
C LEU A 110 -0.81 16.57 1.96
N ARG A 111 0.18 17.15 2.63
CA ARG A 111 -0.03 18.01 3.80
C ARG A 111 -0.83 19.28 3.47
N GLN A 112 -0.50 19.94 2.37
CA GLN A 112 -1.23 21.14 1.92
C GLN A 112 -2.69 20.81 1.56
N LEU A 113 -2.93 19.65 0.92
CA LEU A 113 -4.29 19.14 0.68
C LEU A 113 -5.07 18.95 1.98
N GLY A 114 -4.44 18.36 3.01
CA GLY A 114 -5.07 18.21 4.32
C GLY A 114 -5.41 19.56 4.99
N GLN A 115 -4.52 20.55 4.87
CA GLN A 115 -4.76 21.91 5.38
C GLN A 115 -5.89 22.62 4.61
N ALA A 116 -5.91 22.51 3.29
CA ALA A 116 -6.96 23.08 2.46
C ALA A 116 -8.33 22.45 2.79
N ARG A 117 -8.40 21.11 2.94
CA ARG A 117 -9.60 20.41 3.41
C ARG A 117 -10.09 20.93 4.76
N ALA A 118 -9.20 21.08 5.74
CA ALA A 118 -9.55 21.61 7.06
C ALA A 118 -10.08 23.07 6.97
N SER A 119 -9.54 23.87 6.05
CA SER A 119 -10.04 25.20 5.75
C SER A 119 -11.47 25.19 5.20
N GLU A 120 -11.80 24.23 4.31
CA GLU A 120 -13.18 24.10 3.81
C GLU A 120 -14.16 23.70 4.90
N VAL A 121 -13.79 22.78 5.80
CA VAL A 121 -14.61 22.42 6.96
C VAL A 121 -14.84 23.66 7.84
N ARG A 122 -13.83 24.51 8.05
CA ARG A 122 -13.98 25.76 8.78
C ARG A 122 -14.97 26.72 8.10
N LYS A 123 -14.90 26.88 6.77
CA LYS A 123 -15.83 27.73 6.02
C LYS A 123 -17.27 27.24 6.15
N LEU A 124 -17.52 25.93 6.09
CA LEU A 124 -18.86 25.39 6.32
C LEU A 124 -19.40 25.72 7.72
N TYR A 125 -18.54 25.67 8.73
CA TYR A 125 -18.92 26.04 10.09
C TYR A 125 -19.17 27.56 10.23
N GLU A 126 -18.32 28.41 9.68
CA GLU A 126 -18.47 29.87 9.70
C GLU A 126 -19.74 30.33 8.96
N ASN A 127 -20.07 29.64 7.85
CA ASN A 127 -21.31 29.87 7.08
C ASN A 127 -22.55 29.27 7.75
N LYS A 128 -22.42 28.66 8.94
CA LYS A 128 -23.51 27.98 9.67
C LYS A 128 -24.19 26.85 8.89
N SER A 129 -23.54 26.30 7.89
CA SER A 129 -24.01 25.14 7.13
C SER A 129 -23.92 23.86 7.96
N ILE A 130 -22.97 23.79 8.89
CA ILE A 130 -22.79 22.70 9.87
C ILE A 130 -22.68 23.27 11.28
N ASP A 131 -23.10 22.48 12.26
CA ASP A 131 -22.94 22.79 13.67
C ASP A 131 -21.55 22.38 14.23
N ALA A 132 -21.30 22.67 15.50
CA ALA A 132 -20.05 22.32 16.16
C ALA A 132 -19.80 20.79 16.17
N ARG A 133 -20.87 20.01 16.31
CA ARG A 133 -20.79 18.54 16.34
C ARG A 133 -20.47 17.97 14.96
N GLY A 134 -21.08 18.49 13.90
CA GLY A 134 -20.78 18.13 12.51
C GLY A 134 -19.35 18.47 12.15
N ARG A 135 -18.84 19.65 12.57
CA ARG A 135 -17.42 19.99 12.43
C ARG A 135 -16.51 18.98 13.13
N GLU A 136 -16.84 18.60 14.37
CA GLU A 136 -16.06 17.61 15.12
C GLU A 136 -16.04 16.25 14.41
N GLN A 137 -17.17 15.77 13.92
CA GLN A 137 -17.27 14.52 13.18
C GLN A 137 -16.39 14.52 11.92
N LEU A 138 -16.46 15.59 11.12
CA LEU A 138 -15.62 15.73 9.91
C LEU A 138 -14.13 15.80 10.25
N MET A 139 -13.77 16.46 11.35
CA MET A 139 -12.36 16.52 11.78
C MET A 139 -11.88 15.18 12.34
N ASN A 140 -12.72 14.39 12.99
CA ASN A 140 -12.37 13.05 13.45
C ASN A 140 -12.08 12.10 12.27
N VAL A 141 -12.90 12.14 11.22
CA VAL A 141 -12.62 11.41 9.98
C VAL A 141 -11.34 11.91 9.31
N ALA A 142 -11.12 13.23 9.33
CA ALA A 142 -9.89 13.82 8.81
C ALA A 142 -8.65 13.30 9.54
N ASN A 143 -8.68 13.24 10.87
CA ASN A 143 -7.59 12.71 11.69
C ASN A 143 -7.37 11.22 11.43
N ALA A 144 -8.44 10.41 11.39
CA ALA A 144 -8.34 8.99 11.08
C ALA A 144 -7.76 8.73 9.68
N THR A 145 -8.04 9.60 8.70
CA THR A 145 -7.41 9.55 7.37
C THR A 145 -5.91 9.83 7.46
N VAL A 146 -5.51 10.84 8.23
CA VAL A 146 -4.08 11.18 8.44
C VAL A 146 -3.34 10.05 9.14
N ASP A 147 -3.96 9.40 10.13
CA ASP A 147 -3.38 8.25 10.83
C ASP A 147 -3.14 7.06 9.88
N ALA A 148 -4.12 6.77 9.01
CA ALA A 148 -3.97 5.72 7.99
C ALA A 148 -2.87 6.04 6.98
N ILE A 149 -2.77 7.30 6.54
CA ILE A 149 -1.70 7.80 5.66
C ILE A 149 -0.34 7.63 6.34
N GLY A 150 -0.22 8.09 7.59
CA GLY A 150 1.01 7.96 8.38
C GLY A 150 1.45 6.50 8.58
N GLY A 151 0.49 5.58 8.70
CA GLY A 151 0.74 4.14 8.72
C GLY A 151 1.42 3.65 7.43
N LEU A 152 0.90 4.03 6.28
CA LEU A 152 1.48 3.66 4.97
C LEU A 152 2.84 4.31 4.72
N GLU A 153 2.99 5.59 5.06
CA GLU A 153 4.28 6.29 4.98
C GLU A 153 5.34 5.64 5.88
N ARG A 154 4.96 5.22 7.08
CA ARG A 154 5.84 4.50 7.99
C ARG A 154 6.31 3.19 7.37
N ILE A 155 5.41 2.38 6.82
CA ILE A 155 5.75 1.11 6.18
C ILE A 155 6.73 1.34 5.02
N ARG A 156 6.50 2.37 4.20
CA ARG A 156 7.40 2.73 3.11
C ARG A 156 8.78 3.20 3.58
N ASN A 157 8.80 4.09 4.58
CA ASN A 157 10.03 4.80 5.00
C ASN A 157 10.86 4.01 6.01
N THR A 158 10.36 2.88 6.52
CA THR A 158 11.09 1.96 7.40
C THR A 158 11.31 0.61 6.73
N PRO A 159 12.14 0.54 5.66
CA PRO A 159 12.50 -0.73 5.06
C PRO A 159 13.30 -1.57 6.07
N LEU A 160 13.33 -2.89 5.88
CA LEU A 160 14.22 -3.74 6.64
C LEU A 160 15.67 -3.30 6.40
N PRO A 161 16.54 -3.36 7.42
CA PRO A 161 17.96 -3.06 7.23
C PRO A 161 18.54 -3.96 6.14
N ALA A 162 19.23 -3.38 5.15
CA ALA A 162 19.83 -4.14 4.06
C ALA A 162 20.79 -5.24 4.57
N SER A 163 21.43 -5.02 5.72
CA SER A 163 22.27 -6.01 6.40
C SER A 163 21.48 -7.25 6.85
N TYR A 164 20.23 -7.08 7.24
CA TYR A 164 19.36 -8.19 7.64
C TYR A 164 18.98 -9.05 6.41
N ASP A 165 18.56 -8.43 5.32
CA ASP A 165 18.24 -9.12 4.07
C ASP A 165 19.45 -9.93 3.55
N VAL A 166 20.64 -9.30 3.50
CA VAL A 166 21.88 -9.99 3.11
C VAL A 166 22.18 -11.14 4.06
N PHE A 167 21.99 -10.96 5.36
CA PHE A 167 22.25 -11.99 6.35
C PHE A 167 21.32 -13.20 6.19
N VAL A 168 20.01 -12.97 6.05
CA VAL A 168 19.02 -14.04 5.83
C VAL A 168 19.33 -14.79 4.53
N ARG A 169 19.65 -14.07 3.45
CA ARG A 169 20.00 -14.64 2.17
C ARG A 169 21.28 -15.50 2.26
N MET A 170 22.32 -15.00 2.92
CA MET A 170 23.53 -15.79 3.15
C MET A 170 23.25 -17.07 3.95
N LEU A 171 22.44 -16.99 4.99
CA LEU A 171 22.05 -18.15 5.79
C LEU A 171 21.29 -19.17 4.96
N SER A 172 20.30 -18.75 4.19
CA SER A 172 19.52 -19.64 3.31
C SER A 172 20.43 -20.40 2.33
N TRP A 173 21.42 -19.71 1.74
CA TRP A 173 22.42 -20.36 0.85
C TRP A 173 23.32 -21.33 1.61
N ILE A 174 23.84 -20.95 2.78
CA ILE A 174 24.73 -21.80 3.58
C ILE A 174 23.99 -23.08 4.01
N PHE A 175 22.78 -22.93 4.55
CA PHE A 175 21.99 -24.09 4.99
C PHE A 175 21.52 -24.97 3.85
N GLY A 176 21.08 -24.38 2.75
CA GLY A 176 20.68 -25.12 1.57
C GLY A 176 21.85 -25.92 0.98
N PHE A 177 23.03 -25.31 0.89
CA PHE A 177 24.23 -25.96 0.38
C PHE A 177 24.73 -27.09 1.32
N GLN A 178 24.70 -26.84 2.64
CA GLN A 178 25.07 -27.85 3.64
C GLN A 178 24.10 -29.05 3.62
N LEU A 179 22.81 -28.79 3.45
CA LEU A 179 21.80 -29.81 3.28
C LEU A 179 22.08 -30.69 2.06
N LEU A 180 22.45 -30.09 0.94
CA LEU A 180 22.81 -30.79 -0.30
C LEU A 180 24.07 -31.65 -0.14
N LEU A 181 25.07 -31.15 0.61
CA LEU A 181 26.28 -31.90 0.92
C LEU A 181 26.01 -33.13 1.82
N ASN A 182 25.19 -32.95 2.86
CA ASN A 182 24.84 -34.05 3.77
C ASN A 182 24.14 -35.19 3.03
N PHE A 183 23.18 -34.90 2.16
CA PHE A 183 22.55 -35.94 1.32
C PHE A 183 23.48 -36.62 0.35
N LYS A 184 24.53 -35.96 -0.12
CA LYS A 184 25.52 -36.51 -1.01
C LYS A 184 26.53 -37.43 -0.26
N MET A 185 26.88 -37.09 0.95
CA MET A 185 27.87 -37.84 1.75
C MET A 185 27.36 -39.16 2.32
N ASP A 186 26.05 -39.28 2.53
CA ASP A 186 25.45 -40.50 3.08
C ASP A 186 25.39 -41.68 2.07
N GLY A 187 26.05 -41.57 0.91
CA GLY A 187 26.16 -42.65 -0.08
C GLY A 187 24.80 -43.11 -0.61
N THR A 188 23.82 -42.24 -0.57
CA THR A 188 22.44 -42.56 -0.78
C THR A 188 22.06 -42.69 -2.25
N SER A 189 21.06 -43.50 -2.43
CA SER A 189 20.31 -43.73 -3.64
C SER A 189 19.91 -42.39 -4.33
N VAL A 190 19.60 -42.47 -5.63
CA VAL A 190 19.04 -41.37 -6.42
C VAL A 190 17.92 -40.59 -5.68
N VAL A 191 17.14 -41.29 -4.86
CA VAL A 191 16.05 -40.69 -4.02
C VAL A 191 16.59 -39.65 -3.04
N GLY A 192 17.69 -39.92 -2.33
CA GLY A 192 18.28 -38.96 -1.38
C GLY A 192 18.77 -37.67 -2.08
N SER A 193 19.41 -37.82 -3.26
CA SER A 193 19.85 -36.65 -4.04
C SER A 193 18.66 -35.79 -4.52
N ILE A 194 17.58 -36.41 -4.98
CA ILE A 194 16.35 -35.71 -5.39
C ILE A 194 15.73 -34.98 -4.20
N THR A 195 15.65 -35.60 -3.03
CA THR A 195 15.12 -35.01 -1.84
C THR A 195 15.95 -33.79 -1.40
N GLY A 196 17.28 -33.89 -1.40
CA GLY A 196 18.18 -32.78 -1.07
C GLY A 196 18.01 -31.57 -2.02
N ILE A 197 17.94 -31.83 -3.33
CA ILE A 197 17.71 -30.76 -4.33
C ILE A 197 16.34 -30.13 -4.14
N THR A 198 15.29 -30.91 -3.88
CA THR A 198 13.93 -30.39 -3.67
C THR A 198 13.86 -29.48 -2.44
N LEU A 199 14.48 -29.89 -1.34
CA LEU A 199 14.55 -29.08 -0.13
C LEU A 199 15.36 -27.80 -0.34
N PHE A 200 16.50 -27.89 -1.03
CA PHE A 200 17.31 -26.71 -1.38
C PHE A 200 16.52 -25.70 -2.22
N LEU A 201 15.81 -26.18 -3.26
CA LEU A 201 14.94 -25.33 -4.06
C LEU A 201 13.81 -24.72 -3.21
N GLY A 202 13.24 -25.48 -2.27
CA GLY A 202 12.23 -24.99 -1.32
C GLY A 202 12.73 -23.82 -0.49
N PHE A 203 13.96 -23.88 0.04
CA PHE A 203 14.60 -22.79 0.76
C PHE A 203 14.77 -21.54 -0.13
N LEU A 204 15.28 -21.71 -1.35
CA LEU A 204 15.45 -20.59 -2.27
C LEU A 204 14.11 -19.96 -2.69
N MET A 205 13.06 -20.77 -2.83
CA MET A 205 11.71 -20.26 -3.10
C MET A 205 11.16 -19.47 -1.89
N ALA A 206 11.34 -19.96 -0.67
CA ALA A 206 10.91 -19.28 0.54
C ALA A 206 11.60 -17.91 0.70
N GLU A 207 12.91 -17.84 0.46
CA GLU A 207 13.67 -16.58 0.46
C GLU A 207 13.12 -15.62 -0.60
N ARG A 208 12.88 -16.09 -1.82
CA ARG A 208 12.32 -15.26 -2.90
C ARG A 208 10.92 -14.74 -2.57
N ILE A 209 10.06 -15.59 -2.03
CA ILE A 209 8.71 -15.16 -1.61
C ILE A 209 8.81 -14.08 -0.53
N GLY A 210 9.69 -14.27 0.47
CA GLY A 210 9.95 -13.25 1.51
C GLY A 210 10.36 -11.90 0.90
N ALA A 211 11.33 -11.89 -0.01
CA ALA A 211 11.80 -10.69 -0.70
C ALA A 211 10.70 -10.00 -1.54
N TYR A 212 9.82 -10.77 -2.19
CA TYR A 212 8.68 -10.20 -2.95
C TYR A 212 7.61 -9.56 -2.05
N VAL A 213 7.40 -10.10 -0.86
CA VAL A 213 6.41 -9.57 0.10
C VAL A 213 6.93 -8.30 0.79
N GLU A 214 8.25 -8.09 0.84
CA GLU A 214 8.88 -6.96 1.49
C GLU A 214 8.63 -5.61 0.80
N GLY A 215 8.47 -5.60 -0.53
CA GLY A 215 8.26 -4.39 -1.35
C GLY A 215 6.82 -4.20 -1.84
N PRO A 216 5.82 -3.91 -0.97
CA PRO A 216 4.42 -3.84 -1.37
C PRO A 216 4.09 -2.70 -2.34
N PHE A 217 5.02 -1.75 -2.54
CA PHE A 217 4.86 -0.59 -3.41
C PHE A 217 5.67 -0.67 -4.71
N ASP A 218 6.48 -1.70 -4.89
CA ASP A 218 7.45 -1.82 -5.99
C ASP A 218 6.84 -2.42 -7.27
N GLY A 219 5.86 -1.76 -7.85
CA GLY A 219 5.43 -2.00 -9.22
C GLY A 219 4.12 -2.75 -9.40
N ASP A 220 3.46 -2.50 -10.53
CA ASP A 220 2.14 -3.03 -10.90
C ASP A 220 2.14 -4.54 -11.28
N GLY A 221 3.30 -5.19 -11.34
CA GLY A 221 3.43 -6.58 -11.78
C GLY A 221 3.59 -7.61 -10.67
N SER A 222 3.75 -7.20 -9.43
CA SER A 222 3.91 -8.11 -8.31
C SER A 222 2.55 -8.57 -7.78
N THR A 223 2.36 -9.89 -7.67
CA THR A 223 1.14 -10.49 -7.08
C THR A 223 0.90 -10.04 -5.64
N PHE A 224 1.92 -9.54 -4.98
CA PHE A 224 1.89 -9.05 -3.60
C PHE A 224 1.83 -7.53 -3.50
N ALA A 225 1.97 -6.80 -4.62
CA ALA A 225 1.83 -5.35 -4.62
C ALA A 225 0.41 -4.92 -4.25
N LEU A 226 0.30 -3.85 -3.48
CA LEU A 226 -0.98 -3.23 -3.18
C LEU A 226 -1.55 -2.62 -4.46
N PRO A 227 -2.77 -2.98 -4.88
CA PRO A 227 -3.40 -2.38 -6.06
C PRO A 227 -3.94 -0.97 -5.72
N LEU A 228 -3.03 -0.03 -5.40
CA LEU A 228 -3.39 1.34 -4.99
C LEU A 228 -4.19 2.05 -6.08
N ASN A 229 -3.84 1.87 -7.35
CA ASN A 229 -4.62 2.42 -8.46
C ASN A 229 -6.08 1.97 -8.41
N ALA A 230 -6.33 0.66 -8.19
CA ALA A 230 -7.69 0.13 -8.09
C ALA A 230 -8.42 0.67 -6.86
N ILE A 231 -7.72 0.84 -5.75
CA ILE A 231 -8.27 1.46 -4.53
C ILE A 231 -8.66 2.92 -4.79
N CYS A 232 -7.76 3.72 -5.38
CA CYS A 232 -8.03 5.12 -5.72
C CYS A 232 -9.16 5.26 -6.74
N LEU A 233 -9.22 4.39 -7.74
CA LEU A 233 -10.33 4.36 -8.71
C LEU A 233 -11.66 4.00 -8.02
N THR A 234 -11.66 3.05 -7.09
CA THR A 234 -12.86 2.71 -6.32
C THR A 234 -13.33 3.91 -5.50
N ILE A 235 -12.42 4.57 -4.76
CA ILE A 235 -12.72 5.79 -4.00
C ILE A 235 -13.29 6.87 -4.94
N SER A 236 -12.66 7.09 -6.10
CA SER A 236 -13.10 8.11 -7.06
C SER A 236 -14.50 7.82 -7.59
N ARG A 237 -14.80 6.57 -7.94
CA ARG A 237 -16.12 6.16 -8.43
C ARG A 237 -17.19 6.23 -7.35
N ASP A 238 -16.87 5.79 -6.15
CA ASP A 238 -17.82 5.84 -5.01
C ASP A 238 -18.20 7.28 -4.65
N LEU A 239 -17.25 8.23 -4.76
CA LEU A 239 -17.42 9.59 -4.29
C LEU A 239 -17.81 10.60 -5.39
N LEU A 240 -17.26 10.46 -6.59
CA LEU A 240 -17.50 11.37 -7.73
C LEU A 240 -18.42 10.76 -8.79
N GLY A 241 -18.68 9.45 -8.71
CA GLY A 241 -19.57 8.76 -9.65
C GLY A 241 -19.13 8.92 -11.10
N ASN A 242 -20.07 9.32 -11.96
CA ASN A 242 -19.87 9.46 -13.40
C ASN A 242 -18.81 10.52 -13.79
N GLU A 243 -18.47 11.47 -12.92
CA GLU A 243 -17.42 12.47 -13.18
C GLU A 243 -16.07 11.77 -13.39
N THR A 244 -15.78 10.72 -12.59
CA THR A 244 -14.55 9.93 -12.71
C THR A 244 -14.43 9.25 -14.07
N ASP A 245 -15.47 8.52 -14.48
CA ASP A 245 -15.42 7.75 -15.73
C ASP A 245 -15.41 8.66 -16.96
N SER A 246 -16.11 9.79 -16.91
CA SER A 246 -16.12 10.81 -17.97
C SER A 246 -14.72 11.42 -18.15
N CYS A 247 -14.04 11.78 -17.07
CA CYS A 247 -12.70 12.35 -17.11
C CYS A 247 -11.67 11.32 -17.61
N LEU A 248 -11.69 10.11 -17.07
CA LEU A 248 -10.75 9.07 -17.48
C LEU A 248 -10.92 8.68 -18.95
N HIS A 249 -12.17 8.60 -19.43
CA HIS A 249 -12.46 8.34 -20.85
C HIS A 249 -11.94 9.47 -21.75
N HIS A 250 -12.02 10.72 -21.30
CA HIS A 250 -11.49 11.86 -22.03
C HIS A 250 -9.96 11.77 -22.16
N PHE A 251 -9.25 11.49 -21.08
CA PHE A 251 -7.80 11.39 -21.06
C PHE A 251 -7.27 10.16 -21.83
N SER A 252 -8.00 9.05 -21.80
CA SER A 252 -7.60 7.81 -22.50
C SER A 252 -7.64 7.95 -24.03
N LYS A 253 -8.35 8.94 -24.56
CA LYS A 253 -8.42 9.23 -26.01
C LYS A 253 -7.29 10.12 -26.52
N ASP A 254 -6.50 10.71 -25.63
CA ASP A 254 -5.39 11.59 -26.01
C ASP A 254 -4.26 10.77 -26.66
N PRO A 255 -3.80 11.14 -27.86
CA PRO A 255 -2.79 10.35 -28.61
C PRO A 255 -1.37 10.41 -28.01
N VAL A 256 -1.13 11.23 -26.99
CA VAL A 256 0.15 11.23 -26.25
C VAL A 256 0.21 10.02 -25.34
N ARG A 257 0.35 8.86 -25.95
CA ARG A 257 0.52 7.58 -25.27
C ARG A 257 1.98 7.22 -25.16
N TRP A 258 2.42 6.88 -23.96
CA TRP A 258 3.54 5.99 -23.70
C TRP A 258 4.86 6.35 -24.41
N THR A 259 5.55 7.33 -23.92
CA THR A 259 7.03 7.38 -24.05
C THR A 259 7.63 7.21 -22.68
#